data_a73d3648097028e6a0367f93cc9221cf
#
_entry.id   a73d3648097028e6a0367f93cc9221cf
#
_cell.length_a   1.000
_cell.length_b   1.000
_cell.length_c   1.000
_cell.angle_alpha   90.00
_cell.angle_beta   90.00
_cell.angle_gamma   90.00
#
_symmetry.space_group_name_H-M   'P 1'
#
loop_
_entity.id
_entity.type
_entity.pdbx_description
1 polymer ?
#
loop_
_entity_poly.entity_id
_entity_poly.type
_entity_poly.pdbx_seq_one_letter_code
_entity_poly.pdbx_strand_id
1 'polypeptide(L)'
;MGNLLLSKSRINILIIGIFVLFTLLAAQLFRVQVVQASNYQEKAANEMQSTRTIPAQRGEITDINGVAFARSVSAITIVVDQTQITDPARVANFVAPILGLTAADVQENITGTRKYSIVLKNGRPALWDKLTQAIYDYNKVLDDKHFDKRIIGFFPERSYIREYPSGQLISSLVGFVRADGIGATGIESSLNSIITGTDGKYSYARGYGAEIPGSQREIVAAKAGTNIRLTINRDVQWVASKAIADAVKSANAVSGTVIVMDPKTGAIVAHATAPTFNPNNTKSVPLALMRNPSVQDVYEPGSTGKVMTMAAALEEKTITPTTVFTVPYMLKRGGSPFHDHEPHPTQQLTSSGILAVSSNTGTIKVGETMSNDTLHSYLTRFGIGSKTGSGLPGESAGLLRPVSNWSGTTAPTVAFGQGYSVTAMQATSVFATIANNGVRVSPTVIAGTSDPSGHFTPTANRSSVRVVSEDTAIKLRLMMESVVSTQGTAPSAAIPGYRVAGKTGTAMRYDQKTGRYSGYTASFIGFAPADAPRYVISVTLQDPRNGHYGGSLGGPVFKKVMTFVLQSEHVAPTGTKVLPVALTKSELTRARATQVSAKQQ
;
A
#
# COMPACT_ATOMS: atom_id res chain seq x y z
N MET A 1 16.82 -41.62 95.85
CA MET A 1 17.32 -40.38 95.21
C MET A 1 18.72 -40.68 94.69
N GLY A 2 18.86 -41.02 93.45
CA GLY A 2 20.14 -41.32 92.84
C GLY A 2 20.72 -40.05 92.23
N ASN A 3 21.79 -39.54 92.81
CA ASN A 3 22.58 -38.44 92.24
C ASN A 3 23.31 -38.93 91.01
N LEU A 4 22.81 -38.54 89.82
CA LEU A 4 23.50 -38.67 88.55
C LEU A 4 24.62 -37.60 88.50
N LEU A 5 25.74 -37.86 89.22
CA LEU A 5 26.99 -37.11 88.98
C LEU A 5 27.54 -37.42 87.59
N LEU A 6 27.27 -36.56 86.64
CA LEU A 6 27.85 -36.61 85.35
C LEU A 6 29.38 -36.56 85.50
N SER A 7 30.10 -37.61 85.11
CA SER A 7 31.57 -37.65 85.15
C SER A 7 32.13 -36.42 84.39
N LYS A 8 33.18 -35.75 84.94
CA LYS A 8 33.83 -34.57 84.33
C LYS A 8 34.16 -34.79 82.84
N SER A 9 34.45 -36.01 82.44
CA SER A 9 34.72 -36.39 81.04
C SER A 9 33.50 -36.25 80.17
N ARG A 10 32.29 -36.60 80.66
CA ARG A 10 31.02 -36.48 79.89
C ARG A 10 30.60 -35.02 79.76
N ILE A 11 30.86 -34.20 80.76
CA ILE A 11 30.59 -32.75 80.72
C ILE A 11 31.54 -32.10 79.67
N ASN A 12 32.84 -32.46 79.64
CA ASN A 12 33.77 -31.94 78.71
C ASN A 12 33.42 -32.33 77.27
N ILE A 13 32.98 -33.57 77.02
CA ILE A 13 32.53 -34.02 75.69
C ILE A 13 31.30 -33.21 75.27
N LEU A 14 30.37 -32.93 76.16
CA LEU A 14 29.18 -32.15 75.88
C LEU A 14 29.53 -30.68 75.55
N ILE A 15 30.45 -30.08 76.31
CA ILE A 15 30.95 -28.72 76.07
C ILE A 15 31.68 -28.65 74.71
N ILE A 16 32.53 -29.62 74.36
CA ILE A 16 33.19 -29.69 73.10
C ILE A 16 32.16 -29.85 71.97
N GLY A 17 31.14 -30.72 72.13
CA GLY A 17 30.06 -30.90 71.18
C GLY A 17 29.27 -29.59 70.90
N ILE A 18 28.93 -28.86 72.01
CA ILE A 18 28.29 -27.55 71.88
C ILE A 18 29.18 -26.52 71.19
N PHE A 19 30.46 -26.49 71.52
CA PHE A 19 31.41 -25.57 70.90
C PHE A 19 31.58 -25.85 69.42
N VAL A 20 31.68 -27.12 69.01
CA VAL A 20 31.75 -27.53 67.58
C VAL A 20 30.46 -27.12 66.88
N LEU A 21 29.28 -27.32 67.49
CA LEU A 21 28.00 -26.91 66.92
C LEU A 21 27.94 -25.40 66.72
N PHE A 22 28.33 -24.61 67.72
CA PHE A 22 28.36 -23.15 67.60
C PHE A 22 29.38 -22.68 66.55
N THR A 23 30.53 -23.33 66.45
CA THR A 23 31.53 -23.02 65.41
C THR A 23 31.00 -23.31 64.00
N LEU A 24 30.32 -24.45 63.81
CA LEU A 24 29.64 -24.78 62.55
C LEU A 24 28.54 -23.79 62.19
N LEU A 25 27.71 -23.39 63.19
CA LEU A 25 26.69 -22.37 62.97
C LEU A 25 27.28 -21.01 62.63
N ALA A 26 28.37 -20.60 63.34
CA ALA A 26 29.06 -19.35 63.05
C ALA A 26 29.71 -19.38 61.65
N ALA A 27 30.32 -20.49 61.26
CA ALA A 27 30.88 -20.67 59.93
C ALA A 27 29.79 -20.64 58.84
N GLN A 28 28.63 -21.25 59.09
CA GLN A 28 27.50 -21.21 58.19
C GLN A 28 26.90 -19.81 58.09
N LEU A 29 26.77 -19.10 59.21
CA LEU A 29 26.33 -17.71 59.25
C LEU A 29 27.29 -16.79 58.47
N PHE A 30 28.61 -16.96 58.73
CA PHE A 30 29.64 -16.21 58.00
C PHE A 30 29.56 -16.50 56.49
N ARG A 31 29.38 -17.76 56.10
CA ARG A 31 29.23 -18.15 54.69
C ARG A 31 28.01 -17.47 54.07
N VAL A 32 26.85 -17.47 54.71
CA VAL A 32 25.62 -16.87 54.20
C VAL A 32 25.69 -15.35 54.19
N GLN A 33 26.18 -14.74 55.30
CA GLN A 33 26.11 -13.28 55.48
C GLN A 33 27.29 -12.53 54.86
N VAL A 34 28.44 -13.18 54.62
CA VAL A 34 29.64 -12.54 54.07
C VAL A 34 29.98 -13.10 52.69
N VAL A 35 30.17 -14.41 52.56
CA VAL A 35 30.61 -15.02 51.31
C VAL A 35 29.52 -15.07 50.27
N GLN A 36 28.28 -15.31 50.68
CA GLN A 36 27.12 -15.42 49.78
C GLN A 36 26.16 -14.21 49.87
N ALA A 37 26.54 -13.16 50.61
CA ALA A 37 25.73 -11.98 50.79
C ALA A 37 25.33 -11.30 49.47
N SER A 38 26.27 -11.13 48.55
CA SER A 38 26.05 -10.57 47.23
C SER A 38 25.06 -11.40 46.40
N ASN A 39 25.20 -12.74 46.41
CA ASN A 39 24.33 -13.64 45.69
C ASN A 39 22.89 -13.63 46.24
N TYR A 40 22.74 -13.56 47.57
CA TYR A 40 21.43 -13.47 48.19
C TYR A 40 20.80 -12.09 48.02
N GLN A 41 21.57 -11.02 48.05
CA GLN A 41 21.12 -9.66 47.72
C GLN A 41 20.65 -9.56 46.28
N GLU A 42 21.42 -10.14 45.34
CA GLU A 42 21.05 -10.17 43.92
C GLU A 42 19.79 -11.01 43.69
N LYS A 43 19.66 -12.19 44.34
CA LYS A 43 18.45 -13.00 44.26
C LYS A 43 17.24 -12.26 44.87
N ALA A 44 17.39 -11.64 46.02
CA ALA A 44 16.34 -10.86 46.66
C ALA A 44 15.94 -9.65 45.78
N ALA A 45 16.91 -8.95 45.20
CA ALA A 45 16.65 -7.84 44.28
C ALA A 45 15.90 -8.34 43.03
N ASN A 46 16.31 -9.47 42.46
CA ASN A 46 15.65 -10.05 41.28
C ASN A 46 14.25 -10.59 41.60
N GLU A 47 14.00 -11.11 42.78
CA GLU A 47 12.66 -11.53 43.23
C GLU A 47 11.74 -10.36 43.58
N MET A 48 12.31 -9.25 44.08
CA MET A 48 11.58 -8.04 44.42
C MET A 48 11.41 -7.06 43.26
N GLN A 49 12.21 -7.16 42.21
CA GLN A 49 12.12 -6.31 41.02
C GLN A 49 11.46 -7.06 39.86
N SER A 50 10.60 -6.37 39.16
CA SER A 50 10.00 -6.86 37.91
C SER A 50 10.20 -5.83 36.82
N THR A 51 10.30 -6.31 35.59
CA THR A 51 10.46 -5.46 34.43
C THR A 51 9.21 -5.53 33.56
N ARG A 52 8.73 -4.40 33.09
CA ARG A 52 7.65 -4.30 32.10
C ARG A 52 8.11 -3.53 30.87
N THR A 53 7.51 -3.87 29.76
CA THR A 53 7.71 -3.18 28.47
C THR A 53 6.92 -1.89 28.44
N ILE A 54 7.55 -0.82 27.95
CA ILE A 54 6.88 0.44 27.57
C ILE A 54 6.68 0.35 26.06
N PRO A 55 5.45 0.16 25.56
CA PRO A 55 5.24 0.02 24.13
C PRO A 55 5.61 1.31 23.38
N ALA A 56 6.32 1.16 22.26
CA ALA A 56 6.63 2.27 21.38
C ALA A 56 5.39 2.70 20.60
N GLN A 57 5.24 4.00 20.39
CA GLN A 57 4.23 4.52 19.49
C GLN A 57 4.67 4.27 18.05
N ARG A 58 3.84 3.58 17.27
CA ARG A 58 4.06 3.34 15.84
C ARG A 58 3.92 4.67 15.07
N GLY A 59 4.86 4.99 14.19
CA GLY A 59 4.88 6.21 13.39
C GLY A 59 3.61 6.41 12.56
N GLU A 60 3.23 7.64 12.32
CA GLU A 60 2.07 7.99 11.51
C GLU A 60 2.33 7.81 10.02
N ILE A 61 1.27 7.54 9.26
CA ILE A 61 1.28 7.59 7.80
C ILE A 61 0.32 8.70 7.39
N THR A 62 0.82 9.71 6.71
CA THR A 62 0.04 10.90 6.34
C THR A 62 -0.03 11.08 4.82
N ASP A 63 -0.96 11.90 4.36
CA ASP A 63 -0.97 12.42 3.00
C ASP A 63 0.14 13.48 2.81
N ILE A 64 0.22 14.06 1.60
CA ILE A 64 1.22 15.09 1.28
C ILE A 64 1.05 16.34 2.15
N ASN A 65 -0.15 16.63 2.62
CA ASN A 65 -0.50 17.79 3.44
C ASN A 65 -0.43 17.52 4.96
N GLY A 66 -0.04 16.29 5.37
CA GLY A 66 0.06 15.91 6.77
C GLY A 66 -1.23 15.36 7.39
N VAL A 67 -2.28 15.11 6.59
CA VAL A 67 -3.53 14.50 7.08
C VAL A 67 -3.32 13.01 7.31
N ALA A 68 -3.65 12.53 8.50
CA ALA A 68 -3.39 11.13 8.88
C ALA A 68 -4.25 10.13 8.10
N PHE A 69 -3.60 9.16 7.46
CA PHE A 69 -4.20 7.94 6.93
C PHE A 69 -4.12 6.78 7.93
N ALA A 70 -3.05 6.73 8.73
CA ALA A 70 -2.90 5.79 9.82
C ALA A 70 -2.17 6.46 10.99
N ARG A 71 -2.70 6.31 12.20
CA ARG A 71 -2.11 6.87 13.42
C ARG A 71 -2.25 5.91 14.58
N SER A 72 -1.37 6.03 15.57
CA SER A 72 -1.46 5.31 16.84
C SER A 72 -2.11 6.20 17.88
N VAL A 73 -3.23 5.77 18.44
CA VAL A 73 -3.91 6.45 19.53
C VAL A 73 -3.67 5.70 20.83
N SER A 74 -3.53 6.43 21.92
CA SER A 74 -3.34 5.86 23.25
C SER A 74 -4.49 4.94 23.62
N ALA A 75 -4.15 3.79 24.16
CA ALA A 75 -5.08 2.77 24.62
C ALA A 75 -4.59 2.19 25.94
N ILE A 76 -5.44 1.41 26.59
CA ILE A 76 -5.14 0.70 27.84
C ILE A 76 -5.53 -0.76 27.67
N THR A 77 -4.61 -1.64 28.02
CA THR A 77 -4.89 -3.06 28.24
C THR A 77 -5.20 -3.24 29.71
N ILE A 78 -6.38 -3.76 30.04
CA ILE A 78 -6.79 -4.05 31.42
C ILE A 78 -6.40 -5.48 31.71
N VAL A 79 -5.53 -5.65 32.69
CA VAL A 79 -5.03 -6.95 33.14
C VAL A 79 -5.49 -7.22 34.58
N VAL A 80 -5.51 -8.47 34.95
CA VAL A 80 -5.92 -8.91 36.29
C VAL A 80 -4.91 -9.91 36.85
N ASP A 81 -4.67 -9.83 38.16
CA ASP A 81 -4.08 -10.90 38.94
C ASP A 81 -5.21 -11.78 39.49
N GLN A 82 -5.40 -12.95 38.86
CA GLN A 82 -6.47 -13.90 39.22
C GLN A 82 -6.41 -14.35 40.68
N THR A 83 -5.21 -14.36 41.28
CA THR A 83 -5.04 -14.78 42.70
C THR A 83 -5.64 -13.81 43.69
N GLN A 84 -5.95 -12.58 43.26
CA GLN A 84 -6.59 -11.54 44.10
C GLN A 84 -8.12 -11.50 43.94
N ILE A 85 -8.68 -12.33 43.05
CA ILE A 85 -10.13 -12.38 42.81
C ILE A 85 -10.76 -13.48 43.68
N THR A 86 -11.53 -13.07 44.66
CA THR A 86 -12.15 -14.01 45.63
C THR A 86 -13.46 -14.62 45.14
N ASP A 87 -14.23 -13.89 44.30
CA ASP A 87 -15.52 -14.34 43.77
C ASP A 87 -15.60 -13.94 42.26
N PRO A 88 -15.07 -14.77 41.36
CA PRO A 88 -15.02 -14.44 39.91
C PRO A 88 -16.40 -14.18 39.30
N ALA A 89 -17.44 -14.90 39.70
CA ALA A 89 -18.77 -14.73 39.12
C ALA A 89 -19.37 -13.36 39.47
N ARG A 90 -19.28 -12.95 40.71
CA ARG A 90 -19.76 -11.65 41.20
C ARG A 90 -18.95 -10.52 40.55
N VAL A 91 -17.62 -10.63 40.53
CA VAL A 91 -16.72 -9.63 39.93
C VAL A 91 -16.96 -9.51 38.42
N ALA A 92 -17.16 -10.62 37.72
CA ALA A 92 -17.46 -10.61 36.28
C ALA A 92 -18.79 -9.88 35.99
N ASN A 93 -19.85 -10.17 36.76
CA ASN A 93 -21.14 -9.49 36.60
C ASN A 93 -21.04 -7.97 36.87
N PHE A 94 -20.14 -7.54 37.76
CA PHE A 94 -19.89 -6.12 38.01
C PHE A 94 -19.06 -5.44 36.91
N VAL A 95 -17.98 -6.07 36.46
CA VAL A 95 -17.01 -5.49 35.56
C VAL A 95 -17.49 -5.50 34.09
N ALA A 96 -18.17 -6.57 33.67
CA ALA A 96 -18.55 -6.80 32.28
C ALA A 96 -19.37 -5.64 31.65
N PRO A 97 -20.44 -5.12 32.28
CA PRO A 97 -21.21 -4.02 31.68
C PRO A 97 -20.41 -2.71 31.55
N ILE A 98 -19.45 -2.48 32.47
CA ILE A 98 -18.59 -1.28 32.44
C ILE A 98 -17.64 -1.33 31.22
N LEU A 99 -17.10 -2.51 30.92
CA LEU A 99 -16.16 -2.74 29.85
C LEU A 99 -16.84 -3.04 28.50
N GLY A 100 -18.17 -3.25 28.48
CA GLY A 100 -18.91 -3.64 27.29
C GLY A 100 -18.61 -5.08 26.84
N LEU A 101 -18.29 -5.98 27.80
CA LEU A 101 -17.99 -7.40 27.59
C LEU A 101 -19.14 -8.26 28.10
N THR A 102 -19.13 -9.56 27.76
CA THR A 102 -20.03 -10.53 28.39
C THR A 102 -19.49 -10.94 29.75
N ALA A 103 -20.38 -11.25 30.69
CA ALA A 103 -19.96 -11.74 32.01
C ALA A 103 -19.18 -13.05 31.93
N ALA A 104 -19.51 -13.92 30.97
CA ALA A 104 -18.81 -15.17 30.72
C ALA A 104 -17.35 -14.93 30.28
N ASP A 105 -17.12 -14.02 29.30
CA ASP A 105 -15.76 -13.70 28.82
C ASP A 105 -14.90 -13.09 29.94
N VAL A 106 -15.48 -12.20 30.73
CA VAL A 106 -14.77 -11.63 31.90
C VAL A 106 -14.46 -12.71 32.92
N GLN A 107 -15.45 -13.56 33.29
CA GLN A 107 -15.27 -14.62 34.25
C GLN A 107 -14.18 -15.61 33.87
N GLU A 108 -14.13 -16.02 32.60
CA GLU A 108 -13.07 -16.89 32.06
C GLU A 108 -11.68 -16.27 32.29
N ASN A 109 -11.54 -14.99 32.02
CA ASN A 109 -10.24 -14.29 32.10
C ASN A 109 -9.81 -13.97 33.55
N ILE A 110 -10.75 -13.86 34.52
CA ILE A 110 -10.43 -13.54 35.91
C ILE A 110 -10.42 -14.77 36.84
N THR A 111 -10.72 -15.96 36.31
CA THR A 111 -10.75 -17.22 37.10
C THR A 111 -9.43 -17.98 36.90
N GLY A 112 -8.82 -18.38 38.01
CA GLY A 112 -7.61 -19.21 38.01
C GLY A 112 -6.55 -18.77 39.01
N THR A 113 -5.29 -19.09 38.71
CA THR A 113 -4.15 -18.82 39.58
C THR A 113 -3.05 -17.99 38.92
N ARG A 114 -3.33 -17.45 37.75
CA ARG A 114 -2.36 -16.63 36.98
C ARG A 114 -2.25 -15.24 37.62
N LYS A 115 -1.03 -14.79 37.86
CA LYS A 115 -0.76 -13.41 38.31
C LYS A 115 -0.93 -12.37 37.18
N TYR A 116 -1.16 -12.82 35.97
CA TYR A 116 -1.35 -11.98 34.78
C TYR A 116 -2.35 -12.65 33.84
N SER A 117 -3.47 -12.00 33.62
CA SER A 117 -4.46 -12.37 32.58
C SER A 117 -5.05 -11.10 31.98
N ILE A 118 -5.30 -11.10 30.67
CA ILE A 118 -5.84 -9.93 29.97
C ILE A 118 -7.37 -10.02 29.98
N VAL A 119 -8.02 -9.00 30.55
CA VAL A 119 -9.47 -8.86 30.58
C VAL A 119 -9.97 -8.07 29.38
N LEU A 120 -9.31 -6.96 29.06
CA LEU A 120 -9.61 -6.14 27.88
C LEU A 120 -8.31 -5.69 27.22
N LYS A 121 -8.11 -6.05 25.94
CA LYS A 121 -6.96 -5.60 25.17
C LYS A 121 -7.29 -4.32 24.41
N ASN A 122 -6.41 -3.33 24.48
CA ASN A 122 -6.49 -2.10 23.70
C ASN A 122 -7.83 -1.34 23.87
N GLY A 123 -8.33 -1.23 25.09
CA GLY A 123 -9.50 -0.43 25.42
C GLY A 123 -9.21 1.08 25.38
N ARG A 124 -10.25 1.88 25.24
CA ARG A 124 -10.12 3.34 25.38
C ARG A 124 -9.77 3.70 26.83
N PRO A 125 -8.87 4.67 27.09
CA PRO A 125 -8.49 5.08 28.47
C PRO A 125 -9.69 5.36 29.37
N ALA A 126 -10.72 6.02 28.85
CA ALA A 126 -11.95 6.31 29.60
C ALA A 126 -12.67 5.07 30.17
N LEU A 127 -12.45 3.87 29.63
CA LEU A 127 -13.00 2.63 30.19
C LEU A 127 -12.30 2.25 31.50
N TRP A 128 -10.99 2.48 31.57
CA TRP A 128 -10.24 2.27 32.81
C TRP A 128 -10.66 3.27 33.88
N ASP A 129 -10.82 4.54 33.53
CA ASP A 129 -11.26 5.56 34.51
C ASP A 129 -12.65 5.22 35.06
N LYS A 130 -13.59 4.79 34.21
CA LYS A 130 -14.92 4.32 34.63
C LYS A 130 -14.84 3.09 35.52
N LEU A 131 -14.01 2.09 35.16
CA LEU A 131 -13.85 0.87 35.94
C LEU A 131 -13.26 1.19 37.33
N THR A 132 -12.21 2.01 37.36
CA THR A 132 -11.52 2.39 38.59
C THR A 132 -12.47 3.15 39.55
N GLN A 133 -13.23 4.10 39.00
CA GLN A 133 -14.21 4.85 39.77
C GLN A 133 -15.31 3.93 40.32
N ALA A 134 -15.86 3.04 39.50
CA ALA A 134 -16.88 2.10 39.91
C ALA A 134 -16.37 1.12 41.00
N ILE A 135 -15.15 0.61 40.88
CA ILE A 135 -14.51 -0.24 41.88
C ILE A 135 -14.28 0.55 43.17
N TYR A 136 -13.83 1.80 43.09
CA TYR A 136 -13.65 2.66 44.24
C TYR A 136 -14.98 2.86 44.99
N ASP A 137 -16.05 3.23 44.30
CA ASP A 137 -17.37 3.46 44.88
C ASP A 137 -17.94 2.19 45.49
N TYR A 138 -17.78 1.02 44.85
CA TYR A 138 -18.17 -0.27 45.35
C TYR A 138 -17.41 -0.62 46.64
N ASN A 139 -16.09 -0.47 46.64
CA ASN A 139 -15.25 -0.83 47.79
C ASN A 139 -15.43 0.13 48.99
N LYS A 140 -15.79 1.39 48.75
CA LYS A 140 -15.98 2.42 49.79
C LYS A 140 -17.16 2.13 50.72
N VAL A 141 -18.19 1.45 50.24
CA VAL A 141 -19.38 1.11 51.04
C VAL A 141 -19.22 -0.19 51.84
N LEU A 142 -18.11 -0.92 51.62
CA LEU A 142 -17.81 -2.15 52.34
C LEU A 142 -17.07 -1.83 53.64
N ASP A 143 -17.57 -2.37 54.78
CA ASP A 143 -16.89 -2.30 56.06
C ASP A 143 -15.68 -3.27 56.13
N ASP A 144 -14.88 -3.17 57.20
CA ASP A 144 -13.70 -4.03 57.37
C ASP A 144 -14.02 -5.52 57.54
N LYS A 145 -15.27 -5.86 57.93
CA LYS A 145 -15.72 -7.26 58.05
C LYS A 145 -15.98 -7.91 56.70
N HIS A 146 -16.11 -7.13 55.66
CA HIS A 146 -16.36 -7.59 54.27
C HIS A 146 -15.17 -7.34 53.34
N PHE A 147 -13.96 -7.37 53.91
CA PHE A 147 -12.73 -7.20 53.11
C PHE A 147 -12.60 -8.23 51.99
N ASP A 148 -13.08 -9.45 52.22
CA ASP A 148 -13.15 -10.54 51.22
C ASP A 148 -14.04 -10.23 50.02
N LYS A 149 -14.95 -9.26 50.12
CA LYS A 149 -15.84 -8.83 49.04
C LYS A 149 -15.29 -7.68 48.24
N ARG A 150 -14.17 -7.06 48.63
CA ARG A 150 -13.56 -5.98 47.87
C ARG A 150 -13.10 -6.46 46.50
N ILE A 151 -13.29 -5.62 45.48
CA ILE A 151 -12.79 -5.86 44.12
C ILE A 151 -11.41 -5.23 44.02
N ILE A 152 -10.39 -6.07 43.84
CA ILE A 152 -8.98 -5.70 43.69
C ILE A 152 -8.35 -6.52 42.59
N GLY A 153 -7.09 -6.28 42.26
CA GLY A 153 -6.31 -7.11 41.33
C GLY A 153 -6.39 -6.68 39.86
N PHE A 154 -7.10 -5.59 39.54
CA PHE A 154 -7.11 -5.03 38.18
C PHE A 154 -6.03 -3.96 38.03
N PHE A 155 -5.31 -3.98 36.90
CA PHE A 155 -4.22 -3.04 36.61
C PHE A 155 -4.27 -2.57 35.16
N PRO A 156 -3.91 -1.30 34.87
CA PRO A 156 -3.80 -0.79 33.51
C PRO A 156 -2.40 -1.03 32.96
N GLU A 157 -2.30 -1.39 31.70
CA GLU A 157 -1.06 -1.35 30.95
C GLU A 157 -1.23 -0.41 29.75
N ARG A 158 -0.26 0.48 29.54
CA ARG A 158 -0.27 1.37 28.37
C ARG A 158 -0.16 0.53 27.10
N SER A 159 -0.99 0.85 26.13
CA SER A 159 -0.97 0.24 24.80
C SER A 159 -1.36 1.28 23.75
N TYR A 160 -1.35 0.87 22.48
CA TYR A 160 -1.78 1.72 21.37
C TYR A 160 -2.73 0.95 20.46
N ILE A 161 -3.75 1.66 19.95
CA ILE A 161 -4.59 1.18 18.85
C ILE A 161 -4.13 1.84 17.57
N ARG A 162 -3.97 1.06 16.51
CA ARG A 162 -3.78 1.60 15.18
C ARG A 162 -5.12 1.98 14.59
N GLU A 163 -5.29 3.25 14.29
CA GLU A 163 -6.51 3.83 13.74
C GLU A 163 -6.27 4.31 12.31
N TYR A 164 -7.25 4.05 11.44
CA TYR A 164 -7.25 4.47 10.03
C TYR A 164 -8.41 5.44 9.79
N PRO A 165 -8.21 6.76 10.02
CA PRO A 165 -9.29 7.75 10.00
C PRO A 165 -10.01 7.86 8.66
N SER A 166 -9.30 7.58 7.56
CA SER A 166 -9.86 7.61 6.20
C SER A 166 -10.56 6.31 5.78
N GLY A 167 -10.64 5.31 6.68
CA GLY A 167 -11.33 4.05 6.42
C GLY A 167 -10.86 3.36 5.14
N GLN A 168 -11.81 3.02 4.27
CA GLN A 168 -11.53 2.29 3.03
C GLN A 168 -10.86 3.12 1.92
N LEU A 169 -10.71 4.44 2.09
CA LEU A 169 -10.25 5.35 1.03
C LEU A 169 -8.89 4.97 0.44
N ILE A 170 -7.97 4.45 1.27
CA ILE A 170 -6.58 4.21 0.92
C ILE A 170 -6.06 2.83 1.38
N SER A 171 -6.98 1.94 1.74
CA SER A 171 -6.63 0.66 2.38
C SER A 171 -5.70 -0.23 1.54
N SER A 172 -5.88 -0.30 0.23
CA SER A 172 -5.03 -1.09 -0.68
C SER A 172 -3.59 -0.58 -0.75
N LEU A 173 -3.34 0.70 -0.44
CA LEU A 173 -2.02 1.31 -0.42
C LEU A 173 -1.41 1.28 0.98
N VAL A 174 -2.13 1.79 1.98
CA VAL A 174 -1.64 1.86 3.37
C VAL A 174 -1.59 0.48 4.00
N GLY A 175 -2.60 -0.36 3.75
CA GLY A 175 -2.71 -1.66 4.39
C GLY A 175 -3.25 -1.57 5.82
N PHE A 176 -2.88 -2.54 6.65
CA PHE A 176 -3.27 -2.60 8.06
C PHE A 176 -2.24 -3.37 8.90
N VAL A 177 -2.35 -3.25 10.22
CA VAL A 177 -1.57 -4.05 11.19
C VAL A 177 -2.42 -5.18 11.75
N ARG A 178 -1.77 -6.31 12.05
CA ARG A 178 -2.39 -7.45 12.75
C ARG A 178 -2.56 -7.14 14.24
N ALA A 179 -3.23 -8.04 14.95
CA ALA A 179 -3.45 -7.95 16.39
C ALA A 179 -2.15 -7.93 17.23
N ASP A 180 -1.04 -8.43 16.66
CA ASP A 180 0.30 -8.39 17.26
C ASP A 180 1.07 -7.08 16.98
N GLY A 181 0.47 -6.13 16.25
CA GLY A 181 1.09 -4.84 15.90
C GLY A 181 2.01 -4.89 14.68
N ILE A 182 2.16 -6.04 14.01
CA ILE A 182 3.00 -6.18 12.82
C ILE A 182 2.19 -5.80 11.58
N GLY A 183 2.81 -5.04 10.68
CA GLY A 183 2.21 -4.67 9.39
C GLY A 183 1.87 -5.89 8.53
N ALA A 184 0.61 -6.01 8.10
CA ALA A 184 0.11 -7.15 7.34
C ALA A 184 0.24 -6.95 5.83
N THR A 185 -0.15 -5.78 5.33
CA THR A 185 -0.17 -5.45 3.90
C THR A 185 0.23 -3.97 3.69
N GLY A 186 0.39 -3.56 2.43
CA GLY A 186 0.63 -2.17 2.06
C GLY A 186 1.89 -1.56 2.67
N ILE A 187 1.87 -0.24 2.88
CA ILE A 187 2.96 0.53 3.50
C ILE A 187 3.22 0.07 4.93
N GLU A 188 2.18 -0.29 5.67
CA GLU A 188 2.32 -0.84 7.02
C GLU A 188 3.25 -2.08 7.05
N SER A 189 3.22 -2.91 6.01
CA SER A 189 4.07 -4.08 5.88
C SER A 189 5.44 -3.75 5.30
N SER A 190 5.51 -3.01 4.18
CA SER A 190 6.78 -2.74 3.49
C SER A 190 7.75 -1.88 4.31
N LEU A 191 7.21 -0.97 5.14
CA LEU A 191 8.00 -0.09 6.00
C LEU A 191 7.90 -0.45 7.49
N ASN A 192 7.46 -1.67 7.81
CA ASN A 192 7.22 -2.09 9.20
C ASN A 192 8.43 -1.84 10.12
N SER A 193 9.65 -2.11 9.65
CA SER A 193 10.89 -1.98 10.44
C SER A 193 11.18 -0.54 10.90
N ILE A 194 10.76 0.47 10.12
CA ILE A 194 11.01 1.88 10.46
C ILE A 194 9.81 2.54 11.15
N ILE A 195 8.60 2.07 10.87
CA ILE A 195 7.38 2.63 11.46
C ILE A 195 7.14 2.10 12.89
N THR A 196 7.55 0.86 13.21
CA THR A 196 7.20 0.21 14.49
C THR A 196 7.80 0.90 15.71
N GLY A 197 8.99 1.49 15.60
CA GLY A 197 9.72 2.02 16.75
C GLY A 197 10.42 0.92 17.57
N THR A 198 10.87 1.29 18.76
CA THR A 198 11.57 0.37 19.68
C THR A 198 10.98 0.52 21.07
N ASP A 199 10.47 -0.56 21.60
CA ASP A 199 9.89 -0.58 22.95
C ASP A 199 10.94 -0.24 24.00
N GLY A 200 10.48 0.48 25.03
CA GLY A 200 11.25 0.75 26.24
C GLY A 200 11.01 -0.30 27.31
N LYS A 201 11.71 -0.12 28.43
CA LYS A 201 11.59 -0.98 29.62
C LYS A 201 11.64 -0.15 30.88
N TYR A 202 10.81 -0.49 31.85
CA TYR A 202 10.94 0.01 33.22
C TYR A 202 10.95 -1.13 34.23
N SER A 203 11.66 -0.93 35.34
CA SER A 203 11.63 -1.83 36.50
C SER A 203 10.75 -1.22 37.58
N TYR A 204 10.16 -2.07 38.40
CA TYR A 204 9.40 -1.68 39.58
C TYR A 204 9.62 -2.71 40.69
N ALA A 205 9.53 -2.25 41.95
CA ALA A 205 9.59 -3.14 43.10
C ALA A 205 8.21 -3.78 43.35
N ARG A 206 8.22 -5.05 43.76
CA ARG A 206 7.02 -5.79 44.18
C ARG A 206 6.99 -5.95 45.68
N GLY A 207 5.82 -5.72 46.28
CA GLY A 207 5.53 -6.07 47.66
C GLY A 207 4.24 -6.87 47.73
N TYR A 208 4.26 -8.04 48.35
CA TYR A 208 3.10 -8.95 48.44
C TYR A 208 2.44 -9.25 47.09
N GLY A 209 3.23 -9.34 46.03
CA GLY A 209 2.73 -9.63 44.69
C GLY A 209 2.24 -8.42 43.90
N ALA A 210 2.11 -7.25 44.51
CA ALA A 210 1.69 -6.00 43.86
C ALA A 210 2.88 -5.07 43.63
N GLU A 211 2.73 -4.15 42.66
CA GLU A 211 3.68 -3.07 42.43
C GLU A 211 3.66 -2.06 43.58
N ILE A 212 4.84 -1.69 44.09
CA ILE A 212 4.96 -0.66 45.11
C ILE A 212 4.85 0.71 44.42
N PRO A 213 3.85 1.55 44.75
CA PRO A 213 3.71 2.87 44.14
C PRO A 213 4.97 3.73 44.31
N GLY A 214 5.39 4.38 43.23
CA GLY A 214 6.59 5.22 43.24
C GLY A 214 7.93 4.49 43.09
N SER A 215 7.92 3.15 42.99
CA SER A 215 9.14 2.34 42.79
C SER A 215 9.56 2.21 41.33
N GLN A 216 8.79 2.77 40.41
CA GLN A 216 9.05 2.69 38.97
C GLN A 216 10.35 3.42 38.61
N ARG A 217 11.21 2.75 37.86
CA ARG A 217 12.44 3.32 37.31
C ARG A 217 12.54 2.92 35.84
N GLU A 218 12.62 3.92 34.97
CA GLU A 218 12.86 3.69 33.56
C GLU A 218 14.28 3.14 33.36
N ILE A 219 14.40 2.01 32.67
CA ILE A 219 15.69 1.40 32.31
C ILE A 219 16.08 1.81 30.90
N VAL A 220 15.11 1.75 29.97
CA VAL A 220 15.28 2.12 28.56
C VAL A 220 14.02 2.88 28.12
N ALA A 221 14.22 4.09 27.59
CA ALA A 221 13.12 4.88 27.02
C ALA A 221 12.57 4.24 25.76
N ALA A 222 11.26 4.22 25.60
CA ALA A 222 10.64 3.85 24.34
C ALA A 222 10.96 4.88 23.26
N LYS A 223 11.31 4.40 22.06
CA LYS A 223 11.57 5.25 20.88
C LYS A 223 10.42 5.09 19.89
N ALA A 224 9.68 6.16 19.64
CA ALA A 224 8.61 6.15 18.64
C ALA A 224 9.14 5.82 17.24
N GLY A 225 8.31 5.20 16.43
CA GLY A 225 8.61 4.91 15.03
C GLY A 225 8.65 6.18 14.17
N THR A 226 9.30 6.08 13.03
CA THR A 226 9.40 7.15 12.04
C THR A 226 8.05 7.38 11.35
N ASN A 227 7.63 8.62 11.21
CA ASN A 227 6.44 8.99 10.46
C ASN A 227 6.71 8.98 8.95
N ILE A 228 5.74 8.53 8.18
CA ILE A 228 5.83 8.45 6.71
C ILE A 228 4.86 9.47 6.11
N ARG A 229 5.38 10.35 5.27
CA ARG A 229 4.54 11.24 4.44
C ARG A 229 4.45 10.65 3.04
N LEU A 230 3.23 10.40 2.58
CA LEU A 230 2.97 9.91 1.23
C LEU A 230 2.90 11.07 0.22
N THR A 231 3.09 10.73 -1.05
CA THR A 231 2.85 11.68 -2.18
C THR A 231 1.37 11.85 -2.50
N ILE A 232 0.51 11.07 -1.87
CA ILE A 232 -0.93 11.06 -2.09
C ILE A 232 -1.55 12.36 -1.60
N ASN A 233 -2.35 12.99 -2.47
CA ASN A 233 -3.26 14.07 -2.10
C ASN A 233 -4.62 13.46 -1.76
N ARG A 234 -5.10 13.64 -0.52
CA ARG A 234 -6.33 13.02 -0.02
C ARG A 234 -7.56 13.37 -0.83
N ASP A 235 -7.67 14.61 -1.31
CA ASP A 235 -8.85 15.07 -2.03
C ASP A 235 -8.89 14.49 -3.45
N VAL A 236 -7.75 14.44 -4.14
CA VAL A 236 -7.60 13.74 -5.42
C VAL A 236 -7.89 12.26 -5.26
N GLN A 237 -7.39 11.65 -4.18
CA GLN A 237 -7.64 10.25 -3.83
C GLN A 237 -9.14 9.98 -3.67
N TRP A 238 -9.86 10.88 -2.99
CA TRP A 238 -11.31 10.75 -2.77
C TRP A 238 -12.08 10.77 -4.09
N VAL A 239 -11.78 11.73 -4.98
CA VAL A 239 -12.42 11.81 -6.30
C VAL A 239 -12.11 10.58 -7.14
N ALA A 240 -10.85 10.13 -7.16
CA ALA A 240 -10.44 8.94 -7.89
C ALA A 240 -11.14 7.67 -7.36
N SER A 241 -11.21 7.51 -6.04
CA SER A 241 -11.88 6.37 -5.39
C SER A 241 -13.37 6.32 -5.70
N LYS A 242 -14.05 7.48 -5.60
CA LYS A 242 -15.47 7.55 -5.95
C LYS A 242 -15.71 7.28 -7.43
N ALA A 243 -14.91 7.86 -8.32
CA ALA A 243 -15.06 7.70 -9.75
C ALA A 243 -14.87 6.24 -10.19
N ILE A 244 -13.87 5.54 -9.65
CA ILE A 244 -13.65 4.13 -10.01
C ILE A 244 -14.69 3.20 -9.39
N ALA A 245 -15.14 3.47 -8.16
CA ALA A 245 -16.21 2.69 -7.53
C ALA A 245 -17.54 2.80 -8.30
N ASP A 246 -17.92 4.03 -8.71
CA ASP A 246 -19.09 4.28 -9.54
C ASP A 246 -18.97 3.54 -10.90
N ALA A 247 -17.79 3.59 -11.54
CA ALA A 247 -17.53 2.93 -12.82
C ALA A 247 -17.57 1.39 -12.71
N VAL A 248 -16.97 0.80 -11.68
CA VAL A 248 -17.02 -0.64 -11.42
C VAL A 248 -18.46 -1.10 -11.24
N LYS A 249 -19.25 -0.35 -10.46
CA LYS A 249 -20.67 -0.65 -10.24
C LYS A 249 -21.48 -0.54 -11.53
N SER A 250 -21.34 0.55 -12.29
CA SER A 250 -22.12 0.78 -13.51
C SER A 250 -21.77 -0.19 -14.63
N ALA A 251 -20.49 -0.52 -14.78
CA ALA A 251 -20.01 -1.49 -15.75
C ALA A 251 -20.21 -2.95 -15.30
N ASN A 252 -20.70 -3.20 -14.07
CA ASN A 252 -20.74 -4.52 -13.46
C ASN A 252 -19.38 -5.25 -13.61
N ALA A 253 -18.29 -4.53 -13.33
CA ALA A 253 -16.93 -5.03 -13.46
C ALA A 253 -16.49 -5.74 -12.18
N VAL A 254 -15.55 -6.69 -12.31
CA VAL A 254 -14.97 -7.41 -11.17
C VAL A 254 -14.14 -6.47 -10.29
N SER A 255 -13.39 -5.58 -10.92
CA SER A 255 -12.58 -4.58 -10.20
C SER A 255 -12.17 -3.43 -11.12
N GLY A 256 -11.66 -2.36 -10.50
CA GLY A 256 -11.12 -1.23 -11.24
C GLY A 256 -10.02 -0.53 -10.47
N THR A 257 -9.15 0.16 -11.20
CA THR A 257 -7.98 0.88 -10.67
C THR A 257 -7.85 2.23 -11.36
N VAL A 258 -7.57 3.27 -10.57
CA VAL A 258 -7.14 4.59 -11.05
C VAL A 258 -5.80 4.94 -10.41
N ILE A 259 -4.83 5.35 -11.23
CA ILE A 259 -3.54 5.87 -10.77
C ILE A 259 -3.38 7.27 -11.36
N VAL A 260 -3.07 8.26 -10.51
CA VAL A 260 -2.70 9.62 -10.89
C VAL A 260 -1.23 9.81 -10.58
N MET A 261 -0.43 10.16 -11.58
CA MET A 261 1.03 10.25 -11.46
C MET A 261 1.54 11.60 -12.02
N ASP A 262 2.42 12.25 -11.28
CA ASP A 262 3.26 13.33 -11.81
C ASP A 262 4.39 12.69 -12.65
N PRO A 263 4.43 12.93 -13.97
CA PRO A 263 5.41 12.30 -14.84
C PRO A 263 6.85 12.78 -14.62
N LYS A 264 7.05 13.97 -14.06
CA LYS A 264 8.38 14.55 -13.82
C LYS A 264 9.08 13.97 -12.61
N THR A 265 8.33 13.73 -11.55
CA THR A 265 8.86 13.28 -10.26
C THR A 265 8.63 11.79 -10.00
N GLY A 266 7.71 11.17 -10.73
CA GLY A 266 7.23 9.82 -10.45
C GLY A 266 6.28 9.74 -9.26
N ALA A 267 5.92 10.86 -8.64
CA ALA A 267 5.04 10.90 -7.49
C ALA A 267 3.62 10.41 -7.84
N ILE A 268 3.11 9.46 -7.08
CA ILE A 268 1.73 9.00 -7.18
C ILE A 268 0.86 9.92 -6.33
N VAL A 269 0.02 10.72 -6.98
CA VAL A 269 -0.86 11.71 -6.36
C VAL A 269 -2.17 11.08 -5.87
N ALA A 270 -2.64 10.04 -6.57
CA ALA A 270 -3.74 9.20 -6.13
C ALA A 270 -3.58 7.78 -6.64
N HIS A 271 -4.05 6.83 -5.83
CA HIS A 271 -4.02 5.40 -6.10
C HIS A 271 -5.29 4.77 -5.57
N ALA A 272 -6.29 4.62 -6.43
CA ALA A 272 -7.60 4.13 -6.06
C ALA A 272 -7.89 2.76 -6.66
N THR A 273 -8.50 1.88 -5.88
CA THR A 273 -8.97 0.56 -6.31
C THR A 273 -10.41 0.33 -5.85
N ALA A 274 -11.17 -0.42 -6.61
CA ALA A 274 -12.52 -0.86 -6.25
C ALA A 274 -12.73 -2.31 -6.74
N PRO A 275 -13.38 -3.18 -5.93
CA PRO A 275 -13.78 -2.97 -4.54
C PRO A 275 -12.60 -2.85 -3.57
N THR A 276 -12.85 -2.38 -2.36
CA THR A 276 -11.84 -2.17 -1.33
C THR A 276 -12.38 -2.58 0.06
N PHE A 277 -11.62 -2.43 1.13
CA PHE A 277 -11.99 -2.85 2.48
C PHE A 277 -11.71 -1.76 3.52
N ASN A 278 -12.32 -1.88 4.71
CA ASN A 278 -12.02 -1.00 5.83
C ASN A 278 -10.92 -1.62 6.72
N PRO A 279 -9.73 -1.02 6.82
CA PRO A 279 -8.62 -1.54 7.62
C PRO A 279 -8.89 -1.54 9.13
N ASN A 280 -9.88 -0.77 9.62
CA ASN A 280 -10.31 -0.82 11.02
C ASN A 280 -11.13 -2.09 11.35
N ASN A 281 -11.63 -2.83 10.34
CA ASN A 281 -12.39 -4.06 10.52
C ASN A 281 -12.03 -5.09 9.43
N THR A 282 -11.06 -5.94 9.72
CA THR A 282 -10.51 -6.91 8.75
C THR A 282 -10.98 -8.34 8.99
N LYS A 283 -11.73 -8.63 10.07
CA LYS A 283 -12.09 -10.01 10.48
C LYS A 283 -12.82 -10.81 9.41
N SER A 284 -13.70 -10.17 8.63
CA SER A 284 -14.53 -10.84 7.60
C SER A 284 -14.15 -10.45 6.16
N VAL A 285 -13.02 -9.76 5.98
CA VAL A 285 -12.59 -9.29 4.66
C VAL A 285 -11.95 -10.44 3.87
N PRO A 286 -12.41 -10.75 2.66
CA PRO A 286 -11.76 -11.73 1.79
C PRO A 286 -10.31 -11.33 1.49
N LEU A 287 -9.38 -12.29 1.54
CA LEU A 287 -7.95 -12.07 1.28
C LEU A 287 -7.68 -11.42 -0.09
N ALA A 288 -8.52 -11.72 -1.08
CA ALA A 288 -8.41 -11.13 -2.41
C ALA A 288 -8.55 -9.60 -2.42
N LEU A 289 -9.32 -9.02 -1.49
CA LEU A 289 -9.50 -7.57 -1.36
C LEU A 289 -8.36 -6.90 -0.59
N MET A 290 -7.58 -7.66 0.18
CA MET A 290 -6.43 -7.15 0.93
C MET A 290 -5.17 -6.96 0.06
N ARG A 291 -5.24 -7.35 -1.21
CA ARG A 291 -4.17 -7.19 -2.20
C ARG A 291 -4.20 -5.80 -2.83
N ASN A 292 -3.07 -5.41 -3.42
CA ASN A 292 -2.99 -4.22 -4.25
C ASN A 292 -2.95 -4.60 -5.74
N PRO A 293 -4.10 -4.60 -6.44
CA PRO A 293 -4.16 -5.06 -7.82
C PRO A 293 -3.36 -4.19 -8.80
N SER A 294 -3.08 -2.93 -8.47
CA SER A 294 -2.36 -2.02 -9.38
C SER A 294 -0.91 -2.41 -9.63
N VAL A 295 -0.29 -3.13 -8.68
CA VAL A 295 1.11 -3.57 -8.76
C VAL A 295 1.27 -5.09 -8.71
N GLN A 296 0.22 -5.83 -8.28
CA GLN A 296 0.28 -7.28 -8.13
C GLN A 296 -0.40 -8.04 -9.26
N ASP A 297 -1.47 -7.47 -9.83
CA ASP A 297 -2.20 -8.10 -10.91
C ASP A 297 -1.62 -7.64 -12.26
N VAL A 298 -1.55 -8.59 -13.18
CA VAL A 298 -1.04 -8.35 -14.53
C VAL A 298 -2.13 -8.60 -15.57
N TYR A 299 -2.06 -7.85 -16.66
CA TYR A 299 -2.96 -7.97 -17.79
C TYR A 299 -2.22 -7.65 -19.09
N GLU A 300 -2.70 -8.12 -20.21
CA GLU A 300 -2.20 -7.71 -21.50
C GLU A 300 -2.65 -6.27 -21.80
N PRO A 301 -1.75 -5.32 -22.10
CA PRO A 301 -2.12 -3.90 -22.24
C PRO A 301 -3.03 -3.64 -23.45
N GLY A 302 -3.06 -4.56 -24.41
CA GLY A 302 -3.78 -4.38 -25.66
C GLY A 302 -3.37 -3.09 -26.35
N SER A 303 -4.33 -2.38 -26.90
CA SER A 303 -4.05 -1.18 -27.69
C SER A 303 -3.35 -0.03 -26.95
N THR A 304 -3.26 -0.03 -25.60
CA THR A 304 -2.40 0.92 -24.88
C THR A 304 -0.92 0.62 -25.13
N GLY A 305 -0.57 -0.64 -25.42
CA GLY A 305 0.80 -1.05 -25.77
C GLY A 305 1.30 -0.49 -27.11
N LYS A 306 0.39 -0.14 -28.04
CA LYS A 306 0.74 0.46 -29.34
C LYS A 306 1.56 1.74 -29.21
N VAL A 307 1.44 2.45 -28.08
CA VAL A 307 2.23 3.64 -27.77
C VAL A 307 3.73 3.32 -27.78
N MET A 308 4.13 2.15 -27.24
CA MET A 308 5.55 1.74 -27.22
C MET A 308 6.06 1.37 -28.62
N THR A 309 5.24 0.69 -29.43
CA THR A 309 5.59 0.36 -30.82
C THR A 309 5.75 1.61 -31.67
N MET A 310 4.83 2.57 -31.54
CA MET A 310 4.93 3.86 -32.24
C MET A 310 6.14 4.67 -31.78
N ALA A 311 6.40 4.68 -30.44
CA ALA A 311 7.58 5.35 -29.91
C ALA A 311 8.88 4.78 -30.45
N ALA A 312 9.00 3.45 -30.50
CA ALA A 312 10.17 2.76 -31.06
C ALA A 312 10.37 3.10 -32.53
N ALA A 313 9.33 2.99 -33.36
CA ALA A 313 9.41 3.25 -34.80
C ALA A 313 9.72 4.72 -35.11
N LEU A 314 9.21 5.67 -34.32
CA LEU A 314 9.56 7.10 -34.43
C LEU A 314 11.02 7.36 -34.06
N GLU A 315 11.50 6.74 -32.96
CA GLU A 315 12.88 6.91 -32.50
C GLU A 315 13.89 6.34 -33.46
N GLU A 316 13.61 5.16 -34.02
CA GLU A 316 14.42 4.52 -35.09
C GLU A 316 14.25 5.21 -36.45
N LYS A 317 13.39 6.24 -36.52
CA LYS A 317 13.11 7.00 -37.75
C LYS A 317 12.60 6.15 -38.92
N THR A 318 12.06 4.96 -38.64
CA THR A 318 11.43 4.09 -39.64
C THR A 318 10.07 4.62 -40.09
N ILE A 319 9.44 5.46 -39.21
CA ILE A 319 8.22 6.19 -39.55
C ILE A 319 8.31 7.66 -39.13
N THR A 320 7.37 8.45 -39.67
CA THR A 320 7.01 9.80 -39.19
C THR A 320 5.52 9.81 -38.86
N PRO A 321 4.99 10.83 -38.16
CA PRO A 321 3.55 10.93 -37.91
C PRO A 321 2.66 10.85 -39.15
N THR A 322 3.22 11.21 -40.30
CA THR A 322 2.53 11.27 -41.60
C THR A 322 2.93 10.15 -42.60
N THR A 323 3.74 9.17 -42.18
CA THR A 323 4.04 7.99 -43.01
C THR A 323 2.76 7.22 -43.30
N VAL A 324 2.48 6.98 -44.60
CA VAL A 324 1.23 6.35 -45.05
C VAL A 324 1.40 4.84 -45.18
N PHE A 325 0.45 4.11 -44.67
CA PHE A 325 0.34 2.65 -44.76
C PHE A 325 -0.97 2.24 -45.44
N THR A 326 -0.91 1.19 -46.25
CA THR A 326 -2.10 0.49 -46.74
C THR A 326 -2.55 -0.50 -45.67
N VAL A 327 -3.71 -0.25 -45.05
CA VAL A 327 -4.23 -0.95 -43.87
C VAL A 327 -5.45 -1.78 -44.28
N PRO A 328 -5.33 -3.10 -44.49
CA PRO A 328 -6.46 -3.98 -44.76
C PRO A 328 -7.15 -4.32 -43.41
N TYR A 329 -8.41 -4.69 -43.46
CA TYR A 329 -9.14 -5.23 -42.27
C TYR A 329 -8.44 -6.45 -41.68
N MET A 330 -7.93 -7.35 -42.52
CA MET A 330 -7.29 -8.60 -42.12
C MET A 330 -5.88 -8.72 -42.74
N LEU A 331 -4.93 -9.17 -41.90
CA LEU A 331 -3.54 -9.40 -42.28
C LEU A 331 -3.11 -10.80 -41.78
N LYS A 332 -2.54 -11.63 -42.63
CA LYS A 332 -2.07 -12.97 -42.28
C LYS A 332 -0.57 -12.94 -41.95
N ARG A 333 -0.16 -13.44 -40.77
CA ARG A 333 1.25 -13.56 -40.35
C ARG A 333 1.47 -14.85 -39.57
N GLY A 334 2.59 -15.51 -39.78
CA GLY A 334 2.91 -16.78 -39.12
C GLY A 334 1.83 -17.84 -39.26
N GLY A 335 1.10 -17.86 -40.35
CA GLY A 335 -0.01 -18.78 -40.62
C GLY A 335 -1.36 -18.37 -40.00
N SER A 336 -1.42 -17.36 -39.09
CA SER A 336 -2.61 -16.91 -38.42
C SER A 336 -3.17 -15.60 -38.96
N PRO A 337 -4.50 -15.41 -38.99
CA PRO A 337 -5.13 -14.15 -39.33
C PRO A 337 -5.11 -13.18 -38.15
N PHE A 338 -4.79 -11.93 -38.41
CA PHE A 338 -4.92 -10.78 -37.51
C PHE A 338 -5.90 -9.81 -38.13
N HIS A 339 -6.77 -9.21 -37.38
CA HIS A 339 -7.79 -8.30 -37.89
C HIS A 339 -7.96 -7.09 -36.99
N ASP A 340 -8.46 -6.02 -37.55
CA ASP A 340 -8.93 -4.87 -36.79
C ASP A 340 -10.23 -5.20 -36.06
N HIS A 341 -10.64 -4.32 -35.16
CA HIS A 341 -11.74 -4.60 -34.27
C HIS A 341 -13.07 -4.69 -35.03
N GLU A 342 -13.26 -3.82 -36.04
CA GLU A 342 -14.45 -3.79 -36.86
C GLU A 342 -14.07 -3.96 -38.34
N PRO A 343 -14.92 -4.66 -39.11
CA PRO A 343 -14.71 -4.78 -40.57
C PRO A 343 -14.69 -3.41 -41.26
N HIS A 344 -13.74 -3.22 -42.16
CA HIS A 344 -13.60 -2.01 -42.96
C HIS A 344 -12.94 -2.32 -44.32
N PRO A 345 -13.17 -1.52 -45.36
CA PRO A 345 -12.41 -1.63 -46.60
C PRO A 345 -10.95 -1.28 -46.35
N THR A 346 -10.05 -1.69 -47.27
CA THR A 346 -8.64 -1.29 -47.22
C THR A 346 -8.50 0.23 -47.21
N GLN A 347 -7.84 0.76 -46.17
CA GLN A 347 -7.66 2.19 -45.93
C GLN A 347 -6.20 2.63 -46.19
N GLN A 348 -6.00 3.89 -46.51
CA GLN A 348 -4.70 4.53 -46.58
C GLN A 348 -4.55 5.46 -45.37
N LEU A 349 -4.00 4.93 -44.28
CA LEU A 349 -3.85 5.65 -43.00
C LEU A 349 -2.43 6.15 -42.84
N THR A 350 -2.29 7.33 -42.24
CA THR A 350 -1.00 7.78 -41.71
C THR A 350 -0.68 7.02 -40.41
N SER A 351 0.57 7.07 -39.95
CA SER A 351 0.93 6.52 -38.62
C SER A 351 0.07 7.13 -37.51
N SER A 352 -0.26 8.43 -37.58
CA SER A 352 -1.20 9.08 -36.68
C SER A 352 -2.61 8.52 -36.81
N GLY A 353 -3.07 8.26 -38.03
CA GLY A 353 -4.37 7.64 -38.27
C GLY A 353 -4.46 6.22 -37.70
N ILE A 354 -3.42 5.41 -37.89
CA ILE A 354 -3.32 4.06 -37.30
C ILE A 354 -3.50 4.13 -35.78
N LEU A 355 -2.83 5.07 -35.11
CA LEU A 355 -2.94 5.25 -33.66
C LEU A 355 -4.31 5.77 -33.24
N ALA A 356 -4.88 6.74 -33.99
CA ALA A 356 -6.17 7.37 -33.70
C ALA A 356 -7.34 6.37 -33.72
N VAL A 357 -7.44 5.56 -34.81
CA VAL A 357 -8.49 4.54 -34.97
C VAL A 357 -8.12 3.23 -34.28
N SER A 358 -6.90 3.15 -33.71
CA SER A 358 -6.43 1.96 -32.98
C SER A 358 -6.32 0.69 -33.87
N SER A 359 -5.93 0.81 -35.15
CA SER A 359 -5.79 -0.34 -36.06
C SER A 359 -4.72 -1.32 -35.57
N ASN A 360 -5.07 -2.61 -35.48
CA ASN A 360 -4.14 -3.71 -35.17
C ASN A 360 -3.27 -4.02 -36.38
N THR A 361 -3.89 -4.19 -37.57
CA THR A 361 -3.20 -4.52 -38.82
C THR A 361 -2.24 -3.41 -39.23
N GLY A 362 -2.65 -2.15 -39.02
CA GLY A 362 -1.77 -1.00 -39.23
C GLY A 362 -0.58 -1.00 -38.27
N THR A 363 -0.79 -1.30 -37.00
CA THR A 363 0.29 -1.34 -36.01
C THR A 363 1.24 -2.51 -36.22
N ILE A 364 0.76 -3.67 -36.67
CA ILE A 364 1.64 -4.77 -37.12
C ILE A 364 2.59 -4.29 -38.21
N LYS A 365 2.07 -3.58 -39.21
CA LYS A 365 2.91 -3.03 -40.29
C LYS A 365 3.94 -2.01 -39.82
N VAL A 366 3.58 -1.21 -38.81
CA VAL A 366 4.54 -0.31 -38.14
C VAL A 366 5.62 -1.13 -37.41
N GLY A 367 5.22 -2.16 -36.65
CA GLY A 367 6.17 -3.05 -35.96
C GLY A 367 7.14 -3.74 -36.92
N GLU A 368 6.67 -4.13 -38.09
CA GLU A 368 7.47 -4.77 -39.16
C GLU A 368 8.52 -3.84 -39.79
N THR A 369 8.49 -2.54 -39.52
CA THR A 369 9.56 -1.61 -39.95
C THR A 369 10.82 -1.71 -39.09
N MET A 370 10.78 -2.49 -38.02
CA MET A 370 11.87 -2.71 -37.05
C MET A 370 12.15 -4.19 -36.89
N SER A 371 13.35 -4.53 -36.39
CA SER A 371 13.63 -5.91 -35.95
C SER A 371 12.89 -6.27 -34.66
N ASN A 372 12.68 -7.58 -34.43
CA ASN A 372 12.10 -8.07 -33.18
C ASN A 372 12.95 -7.66 -31.97
N ASP A 373 14.29 -7.70 -32.09
CA ASP A 373 15.19 -7.31 -31.00
C ASP A 373 15.08 -5.81 -30.70
N THR A 374 14.91 -4.97 -31.72
CA THR A 374 14.64 -3.54 -31.53
C THR A 374 13.35 -3.33 -30.77
N LEU A 375 12.24 -3.92 -31.21
CA LEU A 375 10.95 -3.80 -30.52
C LEU A 375 11.04 -4.28 -29.07
N HIS A 376 11.64 -5.44 -28.82
CA HIS A 376 11.85 -6.00 -27.48
C HIS A 376 12.71 -5.08 -26.60
N SER A 377 13.77 -4.51 -27.14
CA SER A 377 14.65 -3.58 -26.43
C SER A 377 13.89 -2.34 -25.94
N TYR A 378 13.03 -1.75 -26.78
CA TYR A 378 12.19 -0.62 -26.36
C TYR A 378 11.18 -1.01 -25.29
N LEU A 379 10.51 -2.16 -25.39
CA LEU A 379 9.63 -2.65 -24.35
C LEU A 379 10.37 -2.76 -23.00
N THR A 380 11.58 -3.32 -23.01
CA THR A 380 12.44 -3.43 -21.81
C THR A 380 12.84 -2.04 -21.27
N ARG A 381 13.24 -1.10 -22.13
CA ARG A 381 13.58 0.29 -21.76
C ARG A 381 12.38 1.02 -21.16
N PHE A 382 11.17 0.77 -21.61
CA PHE A 382 9.94 1.25 -21.00
C PHE A 382 9.64 0.61 -19.64
N GLY A 383 10.39 -0.44 -19.24
CA GLY A 383 10.30 -1.11 -17.95
C GLY A 383 9.41 -2.35 -17.94
N ILE A 384 9.00 -2.85 -19.11
CA ILE A 384 8.24 -4.11 -19.19
C ILE A 384 9.15 -5.29 -18.88
N GLY A 385 8.66 -6.23 -18.07
CA GLY A 385 9.45 -7.37 -17.57
C GLY A 385 10.28 -7.05 -16.34
N SER A 386 10.14 -5.84 -15.75
CA SER A 386 10.87 -5.42 -14.54
C SER A 386 9.93 -4.71 -13.57
N LYS A 387 10.20 -4.83 -12.25
CA LYS A 387 9.48 -4.06 -11.23
C LYS A 387 9.70 -2.57 -11.43
N THR A 388 8.68 -1.76 -11.15
CA THR A 388 8.77 -0.30 -11.33
C THR A 388 9.59 0.38 -10.24
N GLY A 389 9.77 -0.29 -9.10
CA GLY A 389 10.46 0.27 -7.93
C GLY A 389 9.60 1.24 -7.13
N SER A 390 8.28 1.07 -7.17
CA SER A 390 7.32 1.89 -6.41
C SER A 390 7.48 1.81 -4.89
N GLY A 391 8.15 0.75 -4.38
CA GLY A 391 8.28 0.46 -2.95
C GLY A 391 7.06 -0.25 -2.36
N LEU A 392 6.09 -0.60 -3.18
CA LEU A 392 4.90 -1.34 -2.74
C LEU A 392 5.16 -2.85 -2.66
N PRO A 393 4.61 -3.54 -1.65
CA PRO A 393 4.86 -4.97 -1.47
C PRO A 393 4.17 -5.81 -2.53
N GLY A 394 4.83 -6.92 -2.90
CA GLY A 394 4.27 -7.89 -3.85
C GLY A 394 4.23 -7.41 -5.30
N GLU A 395 4.97 -6.37 -5.66
CA GLU A 395 5.03 -5.84 -7.02
C GLU A 395 5.47 -6.91 -8.02
N SER A 396 4.66 -7.12 -9.07
CA SER A 396 4.95 -8.00 -10.20
C SER A 396 5.85 -7.31 -11.23
N ALA A 397 6.76 -8.06 -11.82
CA ALA A 397 7.55 -7.61 -12.94
C ALA A 397 6.78 -7.60 -14.30
N GLY A 398 5.56 -8.16 -14.31
CA GLY A 398 4.89 -8.47 -15.55
C GLY A 398 5.52 -9.69 -16.26
N LEU A 399 5.22 -9.84 -17.54
CA LEU A 399 5.79 -10.91 -18.36
C LEU A 399 6.24 -10.34 -19.71
N LEU A 400 7.51 -10.48 -20.03
CA LEU A 400 8.06 -10.22 -21.35
C LEU A 400 9.01 -11.37 -21.71
N ARG A 401 8.65 -12.16 -22.73
CA ARG A 401 9.49 -13.28 -23.18
C ARG A 401 10.65 -12.79 -24.02
N PRO A 402 11.86 -13.37 -23.92
CA PRO A 402 12.99 -13.05 -24.78
C PRO A 402 12.67 -13.39 -26.23
N VAL A 403 13.29 -12.68 -27.18
CA VAL A 403 13.03 -12.81 -28.63
C VAL A 403 13.30 -14.24 -29.13
N SER A 404 14.25 -14.95 -28.54
CA SER A 404 14.55 -16.36 -28.85
C SER A 404 13.35 -17.30 -28.68
N ASN A 405 12.36 -16.89 -27.86
CA ASN A 405 11.13 -17.66 -27.60
C ASN A 405 9.93 -17.16 -28.42
N TRP A 406 10.16 -16.26 -29.39
CA TRP A 406 9.09 -15.73 -30.23
C TRP A 406 8.80 -16.66 -31.40
N SER A 407 7.54 -16.96 -31.62
CA SER A 407 7.04 -17.66 -32.80
C SER A 407 6.74 -16.69 -33.94
N GLY A 408 6.38 -17.19 -35.10
CA GLY A 408 5.99 -16.36 -36.24
C GLY A 408 4.77 -15.45 -35.99
N THR A 409 3.98 -15.73 -34.96
CA THR A 409 2.81 -14.93 -34.56
C THR A 409 3.12 -13.98 -33.39
N THR A 410 4.24 -14.18 -32.67
CA THR A 410 4.55 -13.41 -31.46
C THR A 410 4.84 -11.95 -31.75
N ALA A 411 5.72 -11.64 -32.72
CA ALA A 411 6.06 -10.25 -33.07
C ALA A 411 4.82 -9.44 -33.51
N PRO A 412 3.96 -9.93 -34.44
CA PRO A 412 2.69 -9.27 -34.73
C PRO A 412 1.83 -9.01 -33.53
N THR A 413 1.71 -9.98 -32.60
CA THR A 413 0.89 -9.88 -31.39
C THR A 413 1.45 -8.84 -30.42
N VAL A 414 2.77 -8.85 -30.19
CA VAL A 414 3.47 -7.90 -29.32
C VAL A 414 3.34 -6.48 -29.86
N ALA A 415 3.41 -6.28 -31.17
CA ALA A 415 3.31 -4.96 -31.78
C ALA A 415 2.02 -4.20 -31.39
N PHE A 416 0.88 -4.87 -31.27
CA PHE A 416 -0.37 -4.23 -30.87
C PHE A 416 -0.73 -4.40 -29.39
N GLY A 417 0.20 -4.95 -28.59
CA GLY A 417 0.10 -4.93 -27.11
C GLY A 417 -0.45 -6.20 -26.49
N GLN A 418 -0.36 -7.34 -27.16
CA GLN A 418 -0.68 -8.66 -26.60
C GLN A 418 0.57 -9.57 -26.59
N GLY A 419 0.47 -10.76 -25.97
CA GLY A 419 1.60 -11.69 -25.85
C GLY A 419 2.64 -11.30 -24.79
N TYR A 420 2.41 -10.23 -24.06
CA TYR A 420 3.13 -9.83 -22.85
C TYR A 420 2.15 -9.23 -21.85
N SER A 421 2.53 -9.18 -20.57
CA SER A 421 1.64 -8.64 -19.54
C SER A 421 2.33 -7.58 -18.70
N VAL A 422 1.52 -6.63 -18.23
CA VAL A 422 1.93 -5.47 -17.44
C VAL A 422 1.04 -5.29 -16.22
N THR A 423 1.57 -4.64 -15.19
CA THR A 423 0.75 -4.08 -14.11
C THR A 423 0.16 -2.73 -14.52
N ALA A 424 -0.89 -2.28 -13.83
CA ALA A 424 -1.43 -0.94 -14.05
C ALA A 424 -0.38 0.16 -13.78
N MET A 425 0.51 -0.06 -12.82
CA MET A 425 1.62 0.86 -12.53
C MET A 425 2.63 0.94 -13.68
N GLN A 426 3.02 -0.21 -14.26
CA GLN A 426 3.89 -0.25 -15.43
C GLN A 426 3.26 0.49 -16.62
N ALA A 427 1.99 0.20 -16.91
CA ALA A 427 1.26 0.88 -17.99
C ALA A 427 1.20 2.40 -17.78
N THR A 428 0.95 2.86 -16.53
CA THR A 428 1.00 4.28 -16.18
C THR A 428 2.38 4.89 -16.45
N SER A 429 3.44 4.19 -16.06
CA SER A 429 4.83 4.62 -16.23
C SER A 429 5.22 4.78 -17.71
N VAL A 430 4.69 3.94 -18.62
CA VAL A 430 4.88 4.09 -20.08
C VAL A 430 4.37 5.44 -20.56
N PHE A 431 3.14 5.81 -20.21
CA PHE A 431 2.55 7.08 -20.60
C PHE A 431 3.23 8.27 -19.91
N ALA A 432 3.64 8.10 -18.64
CA ALA A 432 4.42 9.10 -17.91
C ALA A 432 5.78 9.37 -18.61
N THR A 433 6.41 8.34 -19.18
CA THR A 433 7.64 8.50 -19.96
C THR A 433 7.43 9.41 -21.18
N ILE A 434 6.34 9.22 -21.92
CA ILE A 434 6.01 10.06 -23.07
C ILE A 434 5.63 11.48 -22.63
N ALA A 435 4.86 11.60 -21.56
CA ALA A 435 4.50 12.90 -20.95
C ALA A 435 5.73 13.65 -20.43
N ASN A 436 6.77 12.96 -19.99
CA ASN A 436 8.03 13.50 -19.47
C ASN A 436 9.15 13.55 -20.53
N ASN A 437 8.82 13.96 -21.75
CA ASN A 437 9.80 14.15 -22.84
C ASN A 437 10.72 12.93 -23.07
N GLY A 438 10.17 11.73 -22.93
CA GLY A 438 10.86 10.46 -23.16
C GLY A 438 11.74 9.97 -22.02
N VAL A 439 11.66 10.58 -20.84
CA VAL A 439 12.39 10.18 -19.63
C VAL A 439 11.48 9.41 -18.70
N ARG A 440 11.78 8.13 -18.45
CA ARG A 440 11.11 7.31 -17.45
C ARG A 440 11.67 7.61 -16.07
N VAL A 441 10.80 7.95 -15.14
CA VAL A 441 11.13 8.13 -13.72
C VAL A 441 10.44 7.01 -12.92
N SER A 442 11.15 6.40 -11.98
CA SER A 442 10.57 5.36 -11.12
C SER A 442 9.44 5.91 -10.26
N PRO A 443 8.26 5.28 -10.25
CA PRO A 443 7.13 5.71 -9.42
C PRO A 443 7.48 5.71 -7.93
N THR A 444 6.83 6.57 -7.16
CA THR A 444 6.93 6.58 -5.71
C THR A 444 5.61 7.00 -5.06
N VAL A 445 5.33 6.37 -3.92
CA VAL A 445 4.24 6.77 -3.02
C VAL A 445 4.76 7.46 -1.76
N ILE A 446 6.09 7.56 -1.60
CA ILE A 446 6.73 8.14 -0.41
C ILE A 446 7.30 9.51 -0.76
N ALA A 447 6.79 10.57 -0.13
CA ALA A 447 7.32 11.93 -0.22
C ALA A 447 8.55 12.09 0.68
N GLY A 448 8.54 11.47 1.85
CA GLY A 448 9.62 11.54 2.81
C GLY A 448 9.24 10.92 4.14
N THR A 449 10.15 11.07 5.10
CA THR A 449 9.99 10.60 6.47
C THR A 449 10.12 11.76 7.44
N SER A 450 9.50 11.66 8.61
CA SER A 450 9.75 12.58 9.71
C SER A 450 10.14 11.78 10.95
N ASP A 451 11.18 12.25 11.64
CA ASP A 451 11.53 11.70 12.94
C ASP A 451 10.49 12.07 14.01
N PRO A 452 10.54 11.49 15.22
CA PRO A 452 9.61 11.81 16.30
C PRO A 452 9.66 13.28 16.74
N SER A 453 10.72 14.02 16.44
CA SER A 453 10.85 15.46 16.71
C SER A 453 10.16 16.34 15.65
N GLY A 454 9.69 15.73 14.56
CA GLY A 454 8.99 16.40 13.46
C GLY A 454 9.90 16.88 12.33
N HIS A 455 11.21 16.61 12.38
CA HIS A 455 12.14 16.95 11.30
C HIS A 455 11.83 16.10 10.05
N PHE A 456 11.48 16.78 8.95
CA PHE A 456 11.13 16.13 7.69
C PHE A 456 12.35 15.94 6.80
N THR A 457 12.57 14.69 6.38
CA THR A 457 13.60 14.33 5.40
C THR A 457 12.92 13.87 4.11
N PRO A 458 13.02 14.62 3.00
CA PRO A 458 12.43 14.22 1.73
C PRO A 458 13.09 12.95 1.18
N THR A 459 12.32 12.16 0.45
CA THR A 459 12.86 10.99 -0.27
C THR A 459 13.87 11.47 -1.32
N ALA A 460 15.00 10.77 -1.44
CA ALA A 460 16.01 11.06 -2.46
C ALA A 460 15.42 10.99 -3.88
N ASN A 461 16.06 11.69 -4.81
CA ASN A 461 15.67 11.69 -6.22
C ASN A 461 15.59 10.26 -6.76
N ARG A 462 14.51 10.00 -7.50
CA ARG A 462 14.26 8.68 -8.10
C ARG A 462 15.15 8.43 -9.31
N SER A 463 15.44 7.17 -9.56
CA SER A 463 16.17 6.78 -10.78
C SER A 463 15.37 7.18 -12.02
N SER A 464 16.06 7.71 -13.00
CA SER A 464 15.49 8.12 -14.27
C SER A 464 16.31 7.55 -15.44
N VAL A 465 15.62 7.21 -16.53
CA VAL A 465 16.24 6.65 -17.74
C VAL A 465 15.59 7.27 -18.95
N ARG A 466 16.41 7.80 -19.88
CA ARG A 466 15.91 8.23 -21.18
C ARG A 466 15.58 7.01 -22.03
N VAL A 467 14.32 6.87 -22.41
CA VAL A 467 13.81 5.78 -23.25
C VAL A 467 13.80 6.18 -24.71
N VAL A 468 13.27 7.36 -25.00
CA VAL A 468 13.25 7.97 -26.34
C VAL A 468 13.67 9.44 -26.26
N SER A 469 13.98 10.04 -27.37
CA SER A 469 14.29 11.46 -27.50
C SER A 469 13.08 12.33 -27.19
N GLU A 470 13.33 13.60 -26.85
CA GLU A 470 12.27 14.59 -26.63
C GLU A 470 11.46 14.82 -27.91
N ASP A 471 12.12 14.87 -29.06
CA ASP A 471 11.49 15.02 -30.38
C ASP A 471 10.49 13.89 -30.66
N THR A 472 10.88 12.64 -30.38
CA THR A 472 9.97 11.48 -30.48
C THR A 472 8.79 11.59 -29.54
N ALA A 473 9.03 11.98 -28.30
CA ALA A 473 7.97 12.14 -27.30
C ALA A 473 6.97 13.24 -27.71
N ILE A 474 7.44 14.37 -28.21
CA ILE A 474 6.59 15.47 -28.72
C ILE A 474 5.74 14.99 -29.91
N LYS A 475 6.35 14.34 -30.89
CA LYS A 475 5.65 13.78 -32.05
C LYS A 475 4.57 12.79 -31.62
N LEU A 476 4.89 11.91 -30.70
CA LEU A 476 3.95 10.91 -30.22
C LEU A 476 2.79 11.53 -29.43
N ARG A 477 3.05 12.57 -28.60
CA ARG A 477 1.98 13.32 -27.91
C ARG A 477 0.98 13.90 -28.90
N LEU A 478 1.45 14.55 -29.99
CA LEU A 478 0.58 15.08 -31.03
C LEU A 478 -0.25 13.98 -31.73
N MET A 479 0.35 12.80 -32.00
CA MET A 479 -0.40 11.65 -32.50
C MET A 479 -1.46 11.16 -31.50
N MET A 480 -1.17 11.16 -30.21
CA MET A 480 -2.07 10.69 -29.17
C MET A 480 -3.24 11.65 -28.90
N GLU A 481 -3.13 12.94 -29.24
CA GLU A 481 -4.25 13.89 -29.17
C GLU A 481 -5.36 13.51 -30.15
N SER A 482 -5.02 12.94 -31.31
CA SER A 482 -6.03 12.48 -32.27
C SER A 482 -6.91 11.33 -31.77
N VAL A 483 -6.44 10.56 -30.77
CA VAL A 483 -7.24 9.51 -30.13
C VAL A 483 -8.43 10.09 -29.34
N VAL A 484 -8.27 11.30 -28.79
CA VAL A 484 -9.30 12.00 -28.00
C VAL A 484 -10.19 12.89 -28.90
N SER A 485 -9.84 13.04 -30.17
CA SER A 485 -10.67 13.77 -31.14
C SER A 485 -11.97 13.02 -31.48
N THR A 486 -12.87 13.68 -32.17
CA THR A 486 -14.13 13.07 -32.66
C THR A 486 -13.91 11.94 -33.68
N GLN A 487 -12.76 11.87 -34.29
CA GLN A 487 -12.34 10.78 -35.22
C GLN A 487 -11.59 9.66 -34.50
N GLY A 488 -11.26 9.85 -33.23
CA GLY A 488 -10.54 8.89 -32.41
C GLY A 488 -11.44 7.97 -31.59
N THR A 489 -10.80 7.10 -30.80
CA THR A 489 -11.49 6.07 -30.00
C THR A 489 -11.95 6.55 -28.62
N ALA A 490 -11.61 7.78 -28.19
CA ALA A 490 -11.93 8.28 -26.84
C ALA A 490 -12.36 9.75 -26.79
N PRO A 491 -13.38 10.20 -27.57
CA PRO A 491 -13.85 11.58 -27.48
C PRO A 491 -14.43 11.92 -26.11
N SER A 492 -14.89 10.92 -25.34
CA SER A 492 -15.39 11.07 -23.96
C SER A 492 -14.33 11.53 -22.96
N ALA A 493 -13.05 11.37 -23.26
CA ALA A 493 -11.93 11.81 -22.43
C ALA A 493 -11.57 13.30 -22.63
N ALA A 494 -12.14 13.98 -23.62
CA ALA A 494 -11.87 15.38 -23.90
C ALA A 494 -12.30 16.29 -22.74
N ILE A 495 -11.44 17.24 -22.36
CA ILE A 495 -11.67 18.21 -21.29
C ILE A 495 -11.73 19.59 -21.91
N PRO A 496 -12.85 20.34 -21.78
CA PRO A 496 -12.96 21.69 -22.32
C PRO A 496 -11.81 22.61 -21.81
N GLY A 497 -11.19 23.33 -22.72
CA GLY A 497 -10.11 24.25 -22.42
C GLY A 497 -8.72 23.60 -22.31
N TYR A 498 -8.62 22.28 -22.27
CA TYR A 498 -7.32 21.57 -22.19
C TYR A 498 -7.07 20.68 -23.40
N ARG A 499 -5.83 20.65 -23.85
CA ARG A 499 -5.35 19.63 -24.78
C ARG A 499 -5.16 18.33 -24.02
N VAL A 500 -5.73 17.24 -24.52
CA VAL A 500 -5.67 15.91 -23.89
C VAL A 500 -5.09 14.92 -24.87
N ALA A 501 -4.10 14.14 -24.45
CA ALA A 501 -3.54 13.04 -25.19
C ALA A 501 -3.73 11.72 -24.43
N GLY A 502 -4.01 10.64 -25.14
CA GLY A 502 -4.24 9.35 -24.49
C GLY A 502 -4.35 8.19 -25.46
N LYS A 503 -4.63 7.01 -24.92
CA LYS A 503 -4.88 5.79 -25.69
C LYS A 503 -5.87 4.88 -24.96
N THR A 504 -6.80 4.32 -25.71
CA THR A 504 -7.73 3.27 -25.26
C THR A 504 -7.08 1.91 -25.33
N GLY A 505 -7.46 1.03 -24.39
CA GLY A 505 -7.18 -0.39 -24.41
C GLY A 505 -8.46 -1.20 -24.25
N THR A 506 -8.60 -2.23 -25.03
CA THR A 506 -9.64 -3.25 -24.93
C THR A 506 -8.96 -4.56 -25.22
N ALA A 507 -8.48 -5.24 -24.19
CA ALA A 507 -7.74 -6.49 -24.32
C ALA A 507 -8.60 -7.65 -23.83
N MET A 508 -8.55 -8.79 -24.52
CA MET A 508 -9.12 -10.01 -24.02
C MET A 508 -8.35 -10.44 -22.77
N ARG A 509 -9.07 -10.87 -21.75
CA ARG A 509 -8.49 -11.28 -20.48
C ARG A 509 -8.18 -12.77 -20.49
N TYR A 510 -6.94 -13.14 -20.21
CA TYR A 510 -6.58 -14.53 -19.99
C TYR A 510 -7.02 -15.00 -18.60
N ASP A 511 -7.84 -16.03 -18.55
CA ASP A 511 -8.26 -16.68 -17.31
C ASP A 511 -7.33 -17.87 -17.01
N GLN A 512 -6.50 -17.72 -15.97
CA GLN A 512 -5.55 -18.75 -15.55
C GLN A 512 -6.21 -20.05 -15.10
N LYS A 513 -7.48 -19.99 -14.61
CA LYS A 513 -8.19 -21.18 -14.15
C LYS A 513 -8.66 -22.07 -15.29
N THR A 514 -9.12 -21.44 -16.37
CA THR A 514 -9.64 -22.14 -17.55
C THR A 514 -8.59 -22.34 -18.64
N GLY A 515 -7.46 -21.63 -18.57
CA GLY A 515 -6.44 -21.62 -19.61
C GLY A 515 -6.90 -20.98 -20.92
N ARG A 516 -7.98 -20.19 -20.90
CA ARG A 516 -8.60 -19.56 -22.08
C ARG A 516 -8.79 -18.07 -21.87
N TYR A 517 -9.00 -17.37 -22.97
CA TYR A 517 -9.42 -15.97 -22.93
C TYR A 517 -10.92 -15.89 -22.59
N SER A 518 -11.25 -15.11 -21.55
CA SER A 518 -12.64 -14.88 -21.10
C SER A 518 -12.76 -13.48 -20.51
N GLY A 519 -13.72 -12.70 -21.01
CA GLY A 519 -13.93 -11.32 -20.59
C GLY A 519 -12.89 -10.35 -21.17
N TYR A 520 -12.92 -9.11 -20.71
CA TYR A 520 -12.09 -8.03 -21.19
C TYR A 520 -11.42 -7.25 -20.06
N THR A 521 -10.28 -6.66 -20.37
CA THR A 521 -9.71 -5.54 -19.61
C THR A 521 -9.94 -4.28 -20.41
N ALA A 522 -10.79 -3.39 -19.92
CA ALA A 522 -11.05 -2.08 -20.50
C ALA A 522 -10.16 -1.03 -19.85
N SER A 523 -9.40 -0.26 -20.62
CA SER A 523 -8.51 0.76 -20.06
C SER A 523 -8.49 2.03 -20.91
N PHE A 524 -8.25 3.15 -20.23
CA PHE A 524 -7.85 4.41 -20.85
C PHE A 524 -6.70 5.00 -20.04
N ILE A 525 -5.63 5.37 -20.73
CA ILE A 525 -4.48 6.04 -20.12
C ILE A 525 -4.21 7.32 -20.93
N GLY A 526 -4.08 8.43 -20.24
CA GLY A 526 -3.85 9.72 -20.88
C GLY A 526 -3.22 10.74 -19.93
N PHE A 527 -2.93 11.90 -20.46
CA PHE A 527 -2.34 13.02 -19.72
C PHE A 527 -2.87 14.36 -20.22
N ALA A 528 -2.79 15.35 -19.37
CA ALA A 528 -3.16 16.72 -19.66
C ALA A 528 -2.31 17.72 -18.83
N PRO A 529 -2.10 18.96 -19.36
CA PRO A 529 -2.25 19.36 -20.77
C PRO A 529 -1.32 18.55 -21.68
N ALA A 530 -1.69 18.26 -22.94
CA ALA A 530 -0.86 17.42 -23.83
C ALA A 530 0.43 18.11 -24.29
N ASP A 531 0.41 19.43 -24.40
CA ASP A 531 1.55 20.27 -24.80
C ASP A 531 2.52 20.59 -23.66
N ALA A 532 2.02 20.61 -22.41
CA ALA A 532 2.82 20.79 -21.20
C ALA A 532 2.36 19.81 -20.08
N PRO A 533 2.63 18.50 -20.24
CA PRO A 533 2.05 17.48 -19.36
C PRO A 533 2.36 17.71 -17.88
N ARG A 534 1.31 17.68 -17.04
CA ARG A 534 1.41 17.84 -15.61
C ARG A 534 1.01 16.58 -14.87
N TYR A 535 -0.03 15.87 -15.34
CA TYR A 535 -0.50 14.63 -14.73
C TYR A 535 -0.82 13.59 -15.78
N VAL A 536 -0.50 12.35 -15.45
CA VAL A 536 -0.90 11.15 -16.18
C VAL A 536 -1.92 10.40 -15.34
N ILE A 537 -3.02 9.97 -15.96
CA ILE A 537 -4.02 9.14 -15.30
C ILE A 537 -4.23 7.87 -16.10
N SER A 538 -4.13 6.73 -15.43
CA SER A 538 -4.57 5.45 -15.95
C SER A 538 -5.87 5.02 -15.27
N VAL A 539 -6.80 4.52 -16.07
CA VAL A 539 -8.04 3.91 -15.63
C VAL A 539 -8.10 2.51 -16.21
N THR A 540 -8.30 1.50 -15.37
CA THR A 540 -8.41 0.10 -15.78
C THR A 540 -9.61 -0.55 -15.11
N LEU A 541 -10.50 -1.20 -15.87
CA LEU A 541 -11.61 -2.00 -15.38
C LEU A 541 -11.41 -3.45 -15.82
N GLN A 542 -11.56 -4.37 -14.88
CA GLN A 542 -11.38 -5.80 -15.10
C GLN A 542 -12.73 -6.48 -15.25
N ASP A 543 -12.89 -7.22 -16.33
CA ASP A 543 -14.07 -8.00 -16.68
C ASP A 543 -15.40 -7.20 -16.56
N PRO A 544 -15.51 -6.02 -17.20
CA PRO A 544 -16.78 -5.30 -17.26
C PRO A 544 -17.80 -6.10 -18.09
N ARG A 545 -19.04 -6.19 -17.59
CA ARG A 545 -20.13 -6.93 -18.24
C ARG A 545 -21.12 -6.02 -18.95
N ASN A 546 -21.15 -4.74 -18.56
CA ASN A 546 -21.96 -3.72 -19.21
C ASN A 546 -21.03 -2.83 -20.07
N GLY A 547 -20.77 -3.26 -21.32
CA GLY A 547 -19.79 -2.65 -22.19
C GLY A 547 -18.38 -3.20 -21.96
N HIS A 548 -17.47 -2.96 -22.92
CA HIS A 548 -16.09 -3.44 -22.82
C HIS A 548 -15.07 -2.48 -23.44
N TYR A 549 -15.51 -1.39 -24.06
CA TYR A 549 -14.59 -0.43 -24.70
C TYR A 549 -13.93 0.49 -23.68
N GLY A 550 -12.61 0.57 -23.70
CA GLY A 550 -11.84 1.42 -22.80
C GLY A 550 -12.16 2.92 -22.95
N GLY A 551 -12.52 3.37 -24.16
CA GLY A 551 -12.93 4.75 -24.41
C GLY A 551 -14.23 5.13 -23.72
N SER A 552 -15.24 4.29 -23.80
CA SER A 552 -16.56 4.55 -23.20
C SER A 552 -16.59 4.35 -21.69
N LEU A 553 -15.82 3.39 -21.15
CA LEU A 553 -15.79 3.10 -19.72
C LEU A 553 -14.72 3.91 -18.96
N GLY A 554 -13.51 3.98 -19.53
CA GLY A 554 -12.38 4.66 -18.88
C GLY A 554 -12.31 6.15 -19.15
N GLY A 555 -12.72 6.59 -20.34
CA GLY A 555 -12.69 8.02 -20.74
C GLY A 555 -13.42 8.96 -19.79
N PRO A 556 -14.69 8.68 -19.41
CA PRO A 556 -15.43 9.51 -18.45
C PRO A 556 -14.80 9.57 -17.07
N VAL A 557 -14.22 8.43 -16.58
CA VAL A 557 -13.50 8.38 -15.30
C VAL A 557 -12.25 9.25 -15.38
N PHE A 558 -11.45 9.09 -16.44
CA PHE A 558 -10.28 9.93 -16.70
C PHE A 558 -10.66 11.41 -16.70
N LYS A 559 -11.67 11.81 -17.51
CA LYS A 559 -12.14 13.19 -17.59
C LYS A 559 -12.49 13.76 -16.22
N LYS A 560 -13.29 13.04 -15.43
CA LYS A 560 -13.73 13.46 -14.09
C LYS A 560 -12.54 13.68 -13.16
N VAL A 561 -11.62 12.71 -13.07
CA VAL A 561 -10.46 12.77 -12.19
C VAL A 561 -9.47 13.82 -12.66
N MET A 562 -9.15 13.87 -13.96
CA MET A 562 -8.19 14.83 -14.52
C MET A 562 -8.69 16.27 -14.38
N THR A 563 -9.96 16.53 -14.62
CA THR A 563 -10.55 17.88 -14.43
C THR A 563 -10.36 18.33 -12.98
N PHE A 564 -10.66 17.46 -12.01
CA PHE A 564 -10.48 17.79 -10.59
C PHE A 564 -9.00 18.05 -10.26
N VAL A 565 -8.08 17.18 -10.72
CA VAL A 565 -6.64 17.34 -10.47
C VAL A 565 -6.12 18.66 -11.03
N LEU A 566 -6.46 18.99 -12.28
CA LEU A 566 -6.01 20.23 -12.91
C LEU A 566 -6.52 21.46 -12.17
N GLN A 567 -7.76 21.41 -11.66
CA GLN A 567 -8.35 22.50 -10.88
C GLN A 567 -7.72 22.62 -9.48
N SER A 568 -7.61 21.50 -8.73
CA SER A 568 -7.07 21.49 -7.37
C SER A 568 -5.59 21.88 -7.31
N GLU A 569 -4.83 21.53 -8.34
CA GLU A 569 -3.41 21.86 -8.46
C GLU A 569 -3.16 23.17 -9.25
N HIS A 570 -4.21 23.94 -9.52
CA HIS A 570 -4.16 25.25 -10.17
C HIS A 570 -3.42 25.23 -11.53
N VAL A 571 -3.58 24.16 -12.29
CA VAL A 571 -3.00 24.03 -13.62
C VAL A 571 -3.88 24.77 -14.62
N ALA A 572 -3.43 25.91 -15.10
CA ALA A 572 -4.16 26.70 -16.09
C ALA A 572 -4.18 26.02 -17.47
N PRO A 573 -5.21 26.24 -18.29
CA PRO A 573 -5.17 25.89 -19.71
C PRO A 573 -4.02 26.63 -20.40
N THR A 574 -3.33 25.91 -21.31
CA THR A 574 -2.17 26.47 -22.02
C THR A 574 -2.55 27.53 -23.07
N GLY A 575 -3.83 27.60 -23.44
CA GLY A 575 -4.33 28.51 -24.50
C GLY A 575 -3.91 28.14 -25.92
N THR A 576 -3.11 27.06 -26.06
CA THR A 576 -2.65 26.61 -27.38
C THR A 576 -3.74 25.80 -28.09
N LYS A 577 -3.82 25.92 -29.42
CA LYS A 577 -4.75 25.13 -30.22
C LYS A 577 -4.14 23.76 -30.54
N VAL A 578 -5.03 22.73 -30.59
CA VAL A 578 -4.62 21.42 -31.13
C VAL A 578 -4.22 21.56 -32.56
N LEU A 579 -2.99 21.12 -32.92
CA LEU A 579 -2.53 21.08 -34.29
C LEU A 579 -3.20 19.89 -34.99
N PRO A 580 -3.94 20.12 -36.09
CA PRO A 580 -4.55 19.02 -36.83
C PRO A 580 -3.47 18.16 -37.46
N VAL A 581 -3.50 16.87 -37.17
CA VAL A 581 -2.62 15.88 -37.79
C VAL A 581 -3.45 15.10 -38.81
N ALA A 582 -2.97 15.03 -40.05
CA ALA A 582 -3.64 14.27 -41.10
C ALA A 582 -3.67 12.78 -40.72
N LEU A 583 -4.87 12.17 -40.68
CA LEU A 583 -5.07 10.77 -40.31
C LEU A 583 -5.10 9.83 -41.52
N THR A 584 -5.43 10.38 -42.71
CA THR A 584 -5.51 9.65 -43.95
C THR A 584 -4.61 10.27 -45.01
N LYS A 585 -4.29 9.49 -46.06
CA LYS A 585 -3.55 9.98 -47.23
C LYS A 585 -4.26 11.16 -47.91
N SER A 586 -5.58 11.12 -47.99
CA SER A 586 -6.37 12.19 -48.62
C SER A 586 -6.31 13.50 -47.83
N GLU A 587 -6.37 13.44 -46.50
CA GLU A 587 -6.18 14.61 -45.60
C GLU A 587 -4.77 15.18 -45.73
N LEU A 588 -3.75 14.31 -45.76
CA LEU A 588 -2.35 14.71 -45.94
C LEU A 588 -2.13 15.45 -47.29
N THR A 589 -2.74 14.95 -48.35
CA THR A 589 -2.65 15.58 -49.68
C THR A 589 -3.33 16.95 -49.67
N ARG A 590 -4.50 17.08 -49.09
CA ARG A 590 -5.21 18.37 -48.92
C ARG A 590 -4.39 19.36 -48.11
N ALA A 591 -3.85 18.95 -46.95
CA ALA A 591 -3.02 19.81 -46.12
C ALA A 591 -1.79 20.36 -46.85
N ARG A 592 -1.13 19.52 -47.65
CA ARG A 592 0.02 19.94 -48.47
C ARG A 592 -0.39 20.94 -49.57
N ALA A 593 -1.50 20.72 -50.24
CA ALA A 593 -2.01 21.64 -51.27
C ALA A 593 -2.32 23.03 -50.68
N THR A 594 -2.96 23.10 -49.49
CA THR A 594 -3.24 24.35 -48.78
C THR A 594 -1.95 25.08 -48.40
N GLN A 595 -0.91 24.38 -47.95
CA GLN A 595 0.39 24.97 -47.61
C GLN A 595 1.13 25.54 -48.82
N VAL A 596 1.02 24.89 -49.99
CA VAL A 596 1.61 25.38 -51.25
C VAL A 596 0.91 26.68 -51.70
N SER A 597 -0.43 26.69 -51.66
CA SER A 597 -1.21 27.88 -52.05
C SER A 597 -0.94 29.08 -51.13
N ALA A 598 -0.76 28.84 -49.81
CA ALA A 598 -0.46 29.89 -48.83
C ALA A 598 0.97 30.47 -48.95
N LYS A 599 1.91 29.74 -49.57
CA LYS A 599 3.28 30.22 -49.85
C LYS A 599 3.39 30.98 -51.20
N GLN A 600 2.37 30.86 -52.06
CA GLN A 600 2.30 31.54 -53.36
C GLN A 600 1.54 32.87 -53.31
N GLN A 601 0.85 33.15 -52.19
CA GLN A 601 0.29 34.45 -51.83
C GLN A 601 1.26 35.22 -50.91
#